data_2b87dfd19d1af35219e6917163a5a31c
#
_entry.id   2b87dfd19d1af35219e6917163a5a31c
#
_cell.length_a   1.000
_cell.length_b   1.000
_cell.length_c   1.000
_cell.angle_alpha   90.00
_cell.angle_beta   90.00
_cell.angle_gamma   90.00
#
_symmetry.space_group_name_H-M   'P 1'
#
loop_
_entity.id
_entity.type
_entity.pdbx_description
1 polymer ?
#
loop_
_entity_poly.entity_id
_entity_poly.type
_entity_poly.pdbx_seq_one_letter_code
_entity_poly.pdbx_strand_id
1 'polypeptide(L)'
;MNTSRRTLLGAALGGAAGVAVGLSAAPASAASWQLKWSPSARSDGLRAFETIEDDRADSHPAGAPHIRPDGDNWRFTMHRADRDTSTDRQRHEVTGLRTSSGYLKWLPGQTWRVTYSMYIPSSLKATTTFTHIMQMKQPGAGSSPIVVQSLRRVNGAQTIELQLPVSGTLIGRTSLDPLHDRWTDVDFQIKVGDGSSGSVRWILKSGGTTLIDRSRSGVDTFLADRVRPKWGIYRSLGDTSGSLQDCHLLLTGLRGYQLV
;
A
#
# COMPACT_ATOMS: atom_id res chain seq x y z
N MET A 1 -21.53 34.46 -78.18
CA MET A 1 -22.28 35.75 -78.16
C MET A 1 -22.12 36.44 -76.82
N ASN A 2 -21.48 37.57 -76.87
CA ASN A 2 -21.57 38.77 -75.99
C ASN A 2 -21.25 38.63 -74.53
N THR A 3 -20.09 39.11 -74.16
CA THR A 3 -19.71 40.54 -73.77
C THR A 3 -20.40 40.91 -72.44
N SER A 4 -19.78 41.43 -71.49
CA SER A 4 -18.71 42.36 -71.23
C SER A 4 -18.95 43.12 -69.93
N ARG A 5 -17.89 43.51 -69.30
CA ARG A 5 -17.60 44.73 -68.50
C ARG A 5 -17.67 44.64 -66.98
N ARG A 6 -16.50 44.62 -66.38
CA ARG A 6 -15.76 45.68 -65.72
C ARG A 6 -16.59 46.66 -64.88
N THR A 7 -16.31 46.68 -63.57
CA THR A 7 -16.02 47.94 -62.92
C THR A 7 -15.14 47.71 -61.70
N LEU A 8 -14.02 48.33 -61.58
CA LEU A 8 -13.10 48.59 -60.47
C LEU A 8 -13.69 49.69 -59.55
N LEU A 9 -13.46 49.55 -58.25
CA LEU A 9 -13.26 50.62 -57.26
C LEU A 9 -12.96 49.91 -55.98
N GLY A 10 -11.90 49.95 -55.27
CA GLY A 10 -11.10 51.10 -54.89
C GLY A 10 -11.02 51.12 -53.38
N ALA A 11 -9.90 50.65 -52.83
CA ALA A 11 -9.18 51.08 -51.61
C ALA A 11 -9.95 51.37 -50.33
N ALA A 12 -9.55 50.70 -49.26
CA ALA A 12 -9.15 51.32 -47.98
C ALA A 12 -8.30 50.39 -47.15
N LEU A 13 -7.06 50.72 -46.96
CA LEU A 13 -6.15 50.16 -45.96
C LEU A 13 -6.62 50.55 -44.56
N GLY A 14 -6.85 49.56 -43.69
CA GLY A 14 -7.02 49.71 -42.26
C GLY A 14 -6.20 48.62 -41.57
N GLY A 15 -4.91 48.88 -41.35
CA GLY A 15 -4.04 47.99 -40.57
C GLY A 15 -4.41 48.05 -39.09
N ALA A 16 -5.00 46.99 -38.56
CA ALA A 16 -5.02 46.72 -37.12
C ALA A 16 -3.95 45.66 -36.85
N ALA A 17 -2.80 46.12 -36.37
CA ALA A 17 -1.79 45.24 -35.80
C ALA A 17 -2.32 44.66 -34.51
N GLY A 18 -2.94 43.50 -34.59
CA GLY A 18 -3.31 42.67 -33.41
C GLY A 18 -2.02 42.11 -32.81
N VAL A 19 -1.59 42.65 -31.68
CA VAL A 19 -0.57 42.04 -30.82
C VAL A 19 -1.18 40.77 -30.26
N ALA A 20 -0.87 39.64 -30.89
CA ALA A 20 -1.15 38.32 -30.30
C ALA A 20 -0.21 38.17 -29.11
N VAL A 21 -0.71 38.45 -27.90
CA VAL A 21 -0.06 38.03 -26.65
C VAL A 21 -0.14 36.53 -26.60
N GLY A 22 0.91 35.87 -27.05
CA GLY A 22 1.11 34.46 -26.90
C GLY A 22 1.26 34.16 -25.41
N LEU A 23 0.16 33.71 -24.76
CA LEU A 23 0.24 33.08 -23.46
C LEU A 23 1.00 31.76 -23.68
N SER A 24 2.30 31.76 -23.44
CA SER A 24 3.11 30.55 -23.34
C SER A 24 2.60 29.82 -22.08
N ALA A 25 1.75 28.83 -22.27
CA ALA A 25 1.43 27.90 -21.18
C ALA A 25 2.75 27.25 -20.74
N ALA A 26 3.14 27.47 -19.49
CA ALA A 26 4.28 26.76 -18.91
C ALA A 26 4.05 25.26 -19.09
N PRO A 27 5.09 24.51 -19.50
CA PRO A 27 4.93 23.04 -19.62
C PRO A 27 4.47 22.49 -18.28
N ALA A 28 3.37 21.75 -18.29
CA ALA A 28 2.90 21.05 -17.12
C ALA A 28 4.06 20.14 -16.63
N SER A 29 4.49 20.35 -15.40
CA SER A 29 5.52 19.48 -14.79
C SER A 29 5.02 18.05 -14.83
N ALA A 30 5.81 17.12 -15.38
CA ALA A 30 5.46 15.71 -15.35
C ALA A 30 5.40 15.23 -13.91
N ALA A 31 4.31 14.56 -13.54
CA ALA A 31 4.13 14.02 -12.21
C ALA A 31 5.29 13.06 -11.85
N SER A 32 5.88 13.25 -10.69
CA SER A 32 7.04 12.49 -10.24
C SER A 32 6.88 11.96 -8.81
N TRP A 33 7.51 10.81 -8.53
CA TRP A 33 7.53 10.22 -7.19
C TRP A 33 8.53 10.94 -6.31
N GLN A 34 8.05 11.61 -5.26
CA GLN A 34 8.88 12.23 -4.24
C GLN A 34 8.96 11.36 -3.00
N LEU A 35 10.18 11.03 -2.56
CA LEU A 35 10.42 10.33 -1.31
C LEU A 35 10.00 11.21 -0.14
N LYS A 36 9.09 10.71 0.69
CA LYS A 36 8.56 11.40 1.87
C LYS A 36 8.93 10.71 3.19
N TRP A 37 9.31 9.43 3.13
CA TRP A 37 9.62 8.63 4.31
C TRP A 37 10.56 7.50 3.95
N SER A 38 11.66 7.34 4.69
CA SER A 38 12.67 6.30 4.50
C SER A 38 13.39 6.04 5.82
N PRO A 39 12.76 5.33 6.76
CA PRO A 39 13.35 5.05 8.05
C PRO A 39 14.38 3.93 7.99
N SER A 40 15.24 3.88 9.00
CA SER A 40 16.15 2.77 9.25
C SER A 40 15.69 1.99 10.48
N ALA A 41 15.60 0.67 10.38
CA ALA A 41 15.27 -0.17 11.53
C ALA A 41 16.32 0.00 12.64
N ARG A 42 17.61 0.09 12.26
CA ARG A 42 18.73 0.20 13.18
C ARG A 42 18.73 1.52 13.98
N SER A 43 18.47 2.66 13.35
CA SER A 43 18.56 3.97 13.98
C SER A 43 17.21 4.49 14.48
N ASP A 44 16.14 4.29 13.74
CA ASP A 44 14.82 4.81 14.08
C ASP A 44 13.98 3.81 14.87
N GLY A 45 14.23 2.52 14.68
CA GLY A 45 13.52 1.46 15.38
C GLY A 45 12.02 1.60 15.23
N LEU A 46 11.29 1.39 16.33
CA LEU A 46 9.83 1.50 16.34
C LEU A 46 9.33 2.95 16.33
N ARG A 47 10.22 3.94 16.55
CA ARG A 47 9.87 5.36 16.46
C ARG A 47 9.52 5.79 15.02
N ALA A 48 9.84 4.96 14.01
CA ALA A 48 9.45 5.18 12.62
C ALA A 48 7.93 5.15 12.40
N PHE A 49 7.15 4.62 13.34
CA PHE A 49 5.72 4.37 13.19
C PHE A 49 4.86 5.26 14.10
N GLU A 50 3.60 5.45 13.73
CA GLU A 50 2.61 6.21 14.50
C GLU A 50 2.14 5.43 15.72
N THR A 51 1.81 4.15 15.54
CA THR A 51 1.38 3.25 16.62
C THR A 51 2.00 1.86 16.48
N ILE A 52 2.11 1.19 17.63
CA ILE A 52 2.62 -0.17 17.76
C ILE A 52 1.57 -0.97 18.51
N GLU A 53 1.18 -2.10 17.93
CA GLU A 53 0.25 -3.06 18.53
C GLU A 53 1.03 -4.36 18.82
N ASP A 54 1.72 -4.38 19.98
CA ASP A 54 2.56 -5.49 20.43
C ASP A 54 1.96 -6.08 21.71
N ASP A 55 1.48 -7.33 21.65
CA ASP A 55 0.80 -8.07 22.73
C ASP A 55 -0.15 -7.23 23.60
N ARG A 56 -1.08 -6.54 22.95
CA ARG A 56 -2.01 -5.60 23.63
C ARG A 56 -2.89 -6.24 24.70
N ALA A 57 -2.99 -7.56 24.71
CA ALA A 57 -3.75 -8.33 25.70
C ALA A 57 -2.88 -8.85 26.85
N ASP A 58 -1.56 -8.55 26.83
CA ASP A 58 -0.57 -9.11 27.76
C ASP A 58 -0.70 -10.65 27.85
N SER A 59 -0.90 -11.26 26.69
CA SER A 59 -1.24 -12.68 26.58
C SER A 59 -0.01 -13.60 26.67
N HIS A 60 1.17 -13.07 26.32
CA HIS A 60 2.42 -13.82 26.29
C HIS A 60 3.64 -12.93 26.62
N PRO A 61 3.71 -12.35 27.81
CA PRO A 61 4.77 -11.41 28.17
C PRO A 61 6.17 -12.02 28.12
N ALA A 62 6.29 -13.34 28.30
CA ALA A 62 7.57 -14.06 28.16
C ALA A 62 8.12 -14.07 26.74
N GLY A 63 7.29 -13.82 25.73
CA GLY A 63 7.68 -13.70 24.32
C GLY A 63 8.05 -12.26 23.90
N ALA A 64 7.81 -11.28 24.75
CA ALA A 64 8.04 -9.86 24.43
C ALA A 64 9.54 -9.50 24.37
N PRO A 65 9.92 -8.52 23.52
CA PRO A 65 9.07 -7.81 22.56
C PRO A 65 8.84 -8.64 21.29
N HIS A 66 7.59 -8.72 20.85
CA HIS A 66 7.22 -9.45 19.64
C HIS A 66 7.54 -8.63 18.38
N ILE A 67 7.54 -7.29 18.51
CA ILE A 67 7.93 -6.36 17.44
C ILE A 67 9.23 -5.66 17.85
N ARG A 68 10.29 -5.83 17.05
CA ARG A 68 11.58 -5.21 17.36
C ARG A 68 12.44 -4.97 16.11
N PRO A 69 13.38 -4.03 16.17
CA PRO A 69 14.49 -3.99 15.24
C PRO A 69 15.34 -5.26 15.35
N ASP A 70 15.79 -5.77 14.20
CA ASP A 70 16.68 -6.91 14.09
C ASP A 70 17.71 -6.62 12.98
N GLY A 71 18.80 -5.95 13.35
CA GLY A 71 19.73 -5.34 12.41
C GLY A 71 19.06 -4.26 11.58
N ASP A 72 19.06 -4.43 10.26
CA ASP A 72 18.43 -3.49 9.33
C ASP A 72 16.96 -3.87 9.02
N ASN A 73 16.41 -4.84 9.76
CA ASN A 73 15.06 -5.33 9.58
C ASN A 73 14.17 -4.94 10.75
N TRP A 74 12.87 -4.82 10.49
CA TRP A 74 11.83 -4.92 11.52
C TRP A 74 11.35 -6.35 11.56
N ARG A 75 11.43 -6.96 12.74
CA ARG A 75 10.99 -8.33 13.01
C ARG A 75 9.65 -8.29 13.73
N PHE A 76 8.71 -9.06 13.21
CA PHE A 76 7.40 -9.33 13.82
C PHE A 76 7.36 -10.82 14.17
N THR A 77 7.37 -11.15 15.43
CA THR A 77 7.28 -12.55 15.90
C THR A 77 5.86 -12.82 16.35
N MET A 78 5.32 -13.99 16.03
CA MET A 78 3.99 -14.44 16.43
C MET A 78 4.09 -15.85 17.01
N HIS A 79 3.72 -16.03 18.26
CA HIS A 79 3.68 -17.33 18.90
C HIS A 79 2.24 -17.87 18.90
N ARG A 80 2.10 -19.18 19.04
CA ARG A 80 0.76 -19.81 19.17
C ARG A 80 -0.01 -19.33 20.38
N ALA A 81 0.71 -18.96 21.45
CA ALA A 81 0.13 -18.45 22.69
C ALA A 81 -0.44 -17.04 22.57
N ASP A 82 0.10 -16.21 21.65
CA ASP A 82 -0.27 -14.81 21.55
C ASP A 82 -1.78 -14.63 21.28
N ARG A 83 -2.35 -13.58 21.84
CA ARG A 83 -3.73 -13.16 21.62
C ARG A 83 -3.80 -11.66 21.40
N ASP A 84 -4.82 -11.20 20.69
CA ASP A 84 -5.18 -9.78 20.64
C ASP A 84 -6.24 -9.49 21.73
N THR A 85 -6.61 -8.25 21.89
CA THR A 85 -7.74 -7.84 22.73
C THR A 85 -9.08 -8.48 22.32
N SER A 86 -9.20 -8.89 21.05
CA SER A 86 -10.24 -9.80 20.59
C SER A 86 -9.72 -11.23 20.62
N THR A 87 -10.38 -12.11 21.37
CA THR A 87 -9.90 -13.48 21.66
C THR A 87 -9.88 -14.43 20.48
N ASP A 88 -10.49 -14.06 19.34
CA ASP A 88 -10.57 -14.84 18.11
C ASP A 88 -9.39 -14.61 17.14
N ARG A 89 -8.37 -13.84 17.56
CA ARG A 89 -7.27 -13.40 16.69
C ARG A 89 -5.97 -13.12 17.41
N GLN A 90 -4.91 -13.05 16.63
CA GLN A 90 -3.56 -12.66 17.05
C GLN A 90 -3.12 -11.44 16.26
N ARG A 91 -2.39 -10.50 16.91
CA ARG A 91 -1.95 -9.28 16.23
C ARG A 91 -0.66 -8.73 16.82
N HIS A 92 0.33 -8.57 15.94
CA HIS A 92 1.53 -7.78 16.18
C HIS A 92 1.77 -6.93 14.93
N GLU A 93 1.41 -5.64 14.99
CA GLU A 93 1.45 -4.72 13.85
C GLU A 93 1.97 -3.35 14.25
N VAL A 94 2.61 -2.68 13.29
CA VAL A 94 2.94 -1.24 13.34
C VAL A 94 2.07 -0.48 12.36
N THR A 95 1.77 0.78 12.65
CA THR A 95 0.87 1.59 11.82
C THR A 95 1.42 2.98 11.59
N GLY A 96 1.20 3.51 10.38
CA GLY A 96 1.48 4.89 10.00
C GLY A 96 2.95 5.16 9.76
N LEU A 97 3.24 6.35 9.26
CA LEU A 97 4.57 6.81 8.85
C LEU A 97 4.92 8.04 9.67
N ARG A 98 5.81 7.91 10.63
CA ARG A 98 6.27 9.02 11.47
C ARG A 98 7.45 9.74 10.80
N THR A 99 7.40 11.06 10.80
CA THR A 99 8.49 11.95 10.40
C THR A 99 8.88 12.85 11.58
N SER A 100 9.92 13.66 11.43
CA SER A 100 10.30 14.68 12.42
C SER A 100 9.21 15.74 12.66
N SER A 101 8.35 15.98 11.66
CA SER A 101 7.24 16.96 11.72
C SER A 101 5.88 16.36 12.08
N GLY A 102 5.81 15.07 12.41
CA GLY A 102 4.56 14.38 12.75
C GLY A 102 4.31 13.13 11.90
N TYR A 103 3.06 12.89 11.54
CA TYR A 103 2.67 11.71 10.76
C TYR A 103 2.25 12.10 9.35
N LEU A 104 2.64 11.29 8.36
CA LEU A 104 2.15 11.45 7.00
C LEU A 104 0.68 11.04 6.93
N LYS A 105 -0.15 11.92 6.39
CA LYS A 105 -1.58 11.70 6.18
C LYS A 105 -1.83 11.49 4.70
N TRP A 106 -2.38 10.35 4.34
CA TRP A 106 -2.77 10.06 2.96
C TRP A 106 -4.23 10.44 2.78
N LEU A 107 -4.46 11.51 2.04
CA LEU A 107 -5.78 12.15 1.91
C LEU A 107 -6.39 11.92 0.52
N PRO A 108 -7.73 12.07 0.37
CA PRO A 108 -8.39 11.98 -0.93
C PRO A 108 -7.73 12.85 -2.00
N GLY A 109 -7.65 12.32 -3.22
CA GLY A 109 -6.98 12.95 -4.37
C GLY A 109 -5.48 12.70 -4.46
N GLN A 110 -4.82 12.29 -3.37
CA GLN A 110 -3.40 12.01 -3.36
C GLN A 110 -3.10 10.60 -3.87
N THR A 111 -1.92 10.45 -4.50
CA THR A 111 -1.41 9.14 -4.91
C THR A 111 -0.12 8.85 -4.13
N TRP A 112 -0.09 7.71 -3.47
CA TRP A 112 1.00 7.27 -2.64
C TRP A 112 1.56 5.93 -3.11
N ARG A 113 2.82 5.69 -2.78
CA ARG A 113 3.53 4.45 -3.06
C ARG A 113 4.36 4.06 -1.86
N VAL A 114 4.33 2.79 -1.49
CA VAL A 114 5.28 2.21 -0.53
C VAL A 114 6.05 1.09 -1.19
N THR A 115 7.35 1.06 -0.94
CA THR A 115 8.24 -0.03 -1.35
C THR A 115 8.97 -0.60 -0.15
N TYR A 116 9.17 -1.89 -0.14
CA TYR A 116 9.93 -2.61 0.88
C TYR A 116 10.27 -4.01 0.40
N SER A 117 11.20 -4.68 1.09
CA SER A 117 11.41 -6.10 0.93
C SER A 117 10.87 -6.83 2.15
N MET A 118 10.21 -7.96 1.93
CA MET A 118 9.68 -8.85 2.97
C MET A 118 10.34 -10.22 2.89
N TYR A 119 10.57 -10.83 4.05
CA TYR A 119 11.00 -12.23 4.17
C TYR A 119 9.92 -13.00 4.92
N ILE A 120 9.30 -13.96 4.23
CA ILE A 120 8.24 -14.82 4.74
C ILE A 120 8.87 -16.21 4.95
N PRO A 121 9.17 -16.62 6.20
CA PRO A 121 9.69 -17.96 6.45
C PRO A 121 8.60 -19.02 6.19
N SER A 122 9.03 -20.24 5.90
CA SER A 122 8.12 -21.39 5.71
C SER A 122 7.24 -21.70 6.94
N SER A 123 7.63 -21.18 8.11
CA SER A 123 6.81 -21.22 9.32
C SER A 123 5.62 -20.25 9.31
N LEU A 124 5.66 -19.15 8.54
CA LEU A 124 4.54 -18.24 8.38
C LEU A 124 3.64 -18.70 7.23
N LYS A 125 2.71 -19.57 7.54
CA LYS A 125 1.83 -20.25 6.56
C LYS A 125 0.55 -19.45 6.28
N ALA A 126 0.00 -19.70 5.10
CA ALA A 126 -1.35 -19.26 4.76
C ALA A 126 -2.41 -20.03 5.58
N THR A 127 -3.46 -19.33 5.99
CA THR A 127 -4.59 -19.88 6.77
C THR A 127 -5.85 -20.02 5.93
N THR A 128 -6.80 -20.82 6.41
CA THR A 128 -8.13 -20.96 5.76
C THR A 128 -9.00 -19.72 5.93
N THR A 129 -8.65 -18.86 6.91
CA THR A 129 -9.35 -17.61 7.20
C THR A 129 -8.54 -16.42 6.67
N PHE A 130 -7.84 -15.69 7.53
CA PHE A 130 -6.97 -14.61 7.10
C PHE A 130 -5.66 -14.59 7.91
N THR A 131 -4.57 -14.26 7.23
CA THR A 131 -3.30 -13.82 7.80
C THR A 131 -2.86 -12.59 7.04
N HIS A 132 -3.20 -11.41 7.56
CA HIS A 132 -2.79 -10.14 6.96
C HIS A 132 -1.35 -9.83 7.35
N ILE A 133 -0.54 -9.43 6.37
CA ILE A 133 0.84 -9.00 6.56
C ILE A 133 1.05 -7.52 6.18
N MET A 134 0.09 -6.93 5.49
CA MET A 134 0.00 -5.50 5.23
C MET A 134 -1.47 -5.11 5.10
N GLN A 135 -1.80 -3.94 5.59
CA GLN A 135 -3.13 -3.34 5.47
C GLN A 135 -3.02 -1.85 5.12
N MET A 136 -4.02 -1.33 4.41
CA MET A 136 -4.33 0.09 4.38
C MET A 136 -5.59 0.31 5.19
N LYS A 137 -5.52 1.18 6.19
CA LYS A 137 -6.61 1.34 7.15
C LYS A 137 -6.77 2.81 7.57
N GLN A 138 -8.01 3.24 7.76
CA GLN A 138 -8.33 4.51 8.42
C GLN A 138 -8.00 4.43 9.93
N PRO A 139 -7.83 5.56 10.63
CA PRO A 139 -7.81 5.61 12.09
C PRO A 139 -9.10 5.06 12.72
N GLY A 140 -9.01 4.73 14.00
CA GLY A 140 -10.13 4.22 14.78
C GLY A 140 -10.20 2.70 14.86
N ALA A 141 -10.89 2.23 15.92
CA ALA A 141 -11.13 0.81 16.17
C ALA A 141 -12.35 0.32 15.38
N GLY A 142 -12.40 -0.98 15.10
CA GLY A 142 -13.59 -1.65 14.56
C GLY A 142 -13.91 -1.41 13.09
N SER A 143 -13.18 -0.52 12.39
CA SER A 143 -13.39 -0.32 10.95
C SER A 143 -12.74 -1.41 10.12
N SER A 144 -13.37 -1.79 9.00
CA SER A 144 -12.76 -2.68 8.01
C SER A 144 -11.50 -2.03 7.42
N PRO A 145 -10.48 -2.83 7.06
CA PRO A 145 -9.37 -2.31 6.26
C PRO A 145 -9.84 -1.94 4.85
N ILE A 146 -9.16 -0.95 4.25
CA ILE A 146 -9.39 -0.51 2.87
C ILE A 146 -8.79 -1.52 1.90
N VAL A 147 -7.54 -1.91 2.17
CA VAL A 147 -6.78 -2.91 1.40
C VAL A 147 -6.11 -3.86 2.37
N VAL A 148 -6.03 -5.14 2.00
CA VAL A 148 -5.25 -6.14 2.73
C VAL A 148 -4.36 -6.92 1.78
N GLN A 149 -3.11 -7.15 2.19
CA GLN A 149 -2.23 -8.17 1.63
C GLN A 149 -2.23 -9.35 2.60
N SER A 150 -2.70 -10.50 2.13
CA SER A 150 -2.99 -11.63 3.00
C SER A 150 -2.37 -12.92 2.48
N LEU A 151 -1.95 -13.76 3.42
CA LEU A 151 -1.62 -15.16 3.16
C LEU A 151 -2.90 -15.98 3.39
N ARG A 152 -3.40 -16.62 2.34
CA ARG A 152 -4.67 -17.34 2.38
C ARG A 152 -4.60 -18.70 1.69
N ARG A 153 -5.24 -19.70 2.28
CA ARG A 153 -5.45 -20.98 1.60
C ARG A 153 -6.69 -20.90 0.70
N VAL A 154 -6.48 -21.23 -0.55
CA VAL A 154 -7.55 -21.29 -1.56
C VAL A 154 -7.50 -22.66 -2.23
N ASN A 155 -8.56 -23.44 -2.08
CA ASN A 155 -8.62 -24.82 -2.58
C ASN A 155 -7.40 -25.67 -2.10
N GLY A 156 -7.03 -25.50 -0.83
CA GLY A 156 -5.90 -26.21 -0.21
C GLY A 156 -4.51 -25.62 -0.52
N ALA A 157 -4.35 -24.82 -1.57
CA ALA A 157 -3.08 -24.20 -1.94
C ALA A 157 -2.77 -22.96 -1.09
N GLN A 158 -1.51 -22.75 -0.74
CA GLN A 158 -1.05 -21.53 -0.08
C GLN A 158 -0.89 -20.41 -1.10
N THR A 159 -1.50 -19.27 -0.84
CA THR A 159 -1.45 -18.10 -1.72
C THR A 159 -1.14 -16.83 -0.95
N ILE A 160 -0.62 -15.84 -1.66
CA ILE A 160 -0.58 -14.44 -1.24
C ILE A 160 -1.51 -13.64 -2.17
N GLU A 161 -2.33 -12.79 -1.59
CA GLU A 161 -3.32 -12.01 -2.32
C GLU A 161 -3.40 -10.57 -1.85
N LEU A 162 -3.81 -9.67 -2.75
CA LEU A 162 -4.23 -8.32 -2.43
C LEU A 162 -5.73 -8.17 -2.69
N GLN A 163 -6.46 -7.69 -1.70
CA GLN A 163 -7.92 -7.56 -1.76
C GLN A 163 -8.39 -6.22 -1.15
N LEU A 164 -9.51 -5.71 -1.65
CA LEU A 164 -10.31 -4.66 -1.02
C LEU A 164 -11.48 -5.34 -0.29
N PRO A 165 -11.39 -5.55 1.03
CA PRO A 165 -12.34 -6.42 1.73
C PRO A 165 -13.77 -5.83 1.81
N VAL A 166 -13.93 -4.50 1.83
CA VAL A 166 -15.25 -3.86 1.87
C VAL A 166 -16.09 -4.20 0.64
N SER A 167 -15.48 -4.16 -0.55
CA SER A 167 -16.14 -4.52 -1.82
C SER A 167 -15.99 -5.99 -2.20
N GLY A 168 -15.17 -6.77 -1.47
CA GLY A 168 -14.80 -8.14 -1.84
C GLY A 168 -13.93 -8.23 -3.10
N THR A 169 -13.38 -7.11 -3.57
CA THR A 169 -12.63 -7.06 -4.84
C THR A 169 -11.24 -7.64 -4.69
N LEU A 170 -10.98 -8.76 -5.34
CA LEU A 170 -9.63 -9.33 -5.48
C LEU A 170 -8.85 -8.55 -6.55
N ILE A 171 -7.71 -7.99 -6.17
CA ILE A 171 -6.81 -7.30 -7.10
C ILE A 171 -5.88 -8.31 -7.78
N GLY A 172 -5.33 -9.23 -7.01
CA GLY A 172 -4.47 -10.28 -7.55
C GLY A 172 -4.14 -11.32 -6.51
N ARG A 173 -3.73 -12.50 -7.00
CA ARG A 173 -3.31 -13.64 -6.19
C ARG A 173 -2.23 -14.41 -6.93
N THR A 174 -1.25 -14.93 -6.18
CA THR A 174 -0.23 -15.85 -6.70
C THR A 174 0.11 -16.90 -5.65
N SER A 175 0.85 -17.95 -6.02
CA SER A 175 1.35 -18.95 -5.08
C SER A 175 2.25 -18.30 -4.02
N LEU A 176 2.14 -18.75 -2.79
CA LEU A 176 3.02 -18.35 -1.69
C LEU A 176 4.32 -19.16 -1.67
N ASP A 177 4.31 -20.40 -2.14
CA ASP A 177 5.43 -21.32 -2.02
C ASP A 177 6.75 -20.77 -2.59
N PRO A 178 6.81 -20.12 -3.77
CA PRO A 178 8.05 -19.55 -4.29
C PRO A 178 8.54 -18.32 -3.53
N LEU A 179 7.75 -17.78 -2.58
CA LEU A 179 8.11 -16.63 -1.76
C LEU A 179 8.64 -17.01 -0.38
N HIS A 180 8.45 -18.27 0.06
CA HIS A 180 8.96 -18.75 1.33
C HIS A 180 10.49 -18.77 1.34
N ASP A 181 11.05 -18.38 2.48
CA ASP A 181 12.48 -18.40 2.80
C ASP A 181 13.33 -17.57 1.82
N ARG A 182 12.74 -16.53 1.24
CA ARG A 182 13.36 -15.60 0.29
C ARG A 182 12.91 -14.16 0.52
N TRP A 183 13.80 -13.25 0.19
CA TRP A 183 13.43 -11.84 0.10
C TRP A 183 12.57 -11.59 -1.14
N THR A 184 11.46 -10.91 -0.93
CA THR A 184 10.51 -10.51 -1.97
C THR A 184 10.30 -9.01 -1.89
N ASP A 185 10.53 -8.31 -3.00
CA ASP A 185 10.30 -6.89 -3.11
C ASP A 185 8.83 -6.61 -3.37
N VAL A 186 8.28 -5.67 -2.64
CA VAL A 186 6.92 -5.19 -2.75
C VAL A 186 6.93 -3.75 -3.24
N ASP A 187 6.12 -3.47 -4.25
CA ASP A 187 5.78 -2.12 -4.71
C ASP A 187 4.24 -2.00 -4.70
N PHE A 188 3.73 -1.22 -3.78
CA PHE A 188 2.30 -0.98 -3.63
C PHE A 188 1.99 0.49 -3.87
N GLN A 189 1.05 0.78 -4.75
CA GLN A 189 0.60 2.12 -5.09
C GLN A 189 -0.90 2.23 -4.85
N ILE A 190 -1.33 3.38 -4.33
CA ILE A 190 -2.72 3.69 -4.07
C ILE A 190 -3.01 5.15 -4.42
N LYS A 191 -4.02 5.39 -5.25
CA LYS A 191 -4.68 6.68 -5.33
C LYS A 191 -5.82 6.65 -4.34
N VAL A 192 -5.76 7.54 -3.34
CA VAL A 192 -6.80 7.67 -2.33
C VAL A 192 -8.01 8.35 -2.94
N GLY A 193 -9.14 7.67 -2.97
CA GLY A 193 -10.36 8.18 -3.59
C GLY A 193 -11.59 7.47 -3.08
N ASP A 194 -12.67 8.24 -2.89
CA ASP A 194 -13.97 7.78 -2.46
C ASP A 194 -14.75 7.19 -3.66
N GLY A 195 -15.56 6.19 -3.41
CA GLY A 195 -16.37 5.51 -4.42
C GLY A 195 -15.53 4.89 -5.55
N SER A 196 -15.66 5.41 -6.78
CA SER A 196 -14.93 4.91 -7.95
C SER A 196 -13.70 5.75 -8.33
N SER A 197 -13.29 6.71 -7.49
CA SER A 197 -12.21 7.64 -7.83
C SER A 197 -10.80 7.14 -7.45
N GLY A 198 -10.72 6.03 -6.72
CA GLY A 198 -9.47 5.43 -6.29
C GLY A 198 -8.90 4.41 -7.28
N SER A 199 -7.66 4.03 -7.02
CA SER A 199 -6.97 2.95 -7.72
C SER A 199 -5.90 2.32 -6.84
N VAL A 200 -5.54 1.08 -7.17
CA VAL A 200 -4.40 0.37 -6.56
C VAL A 200 -3.56 -0.33 -7.61
N ARG A 201 -2.26 -0.45 -7.35
CA ARG A 201 -1.35 -1.33 -8.10
C ARG A 201 -0.48 -2.09 -7.12
N TRP A 202 -0.24 -3.35 -7.41
CA TRP A 202 0.54 -4.24 -6.58
C TRP A 202 1.50 -5.07 -7.41
N ILE A 203 2.79 -5.00 -7.06
CA ILE A 203 3.86 -5.71 -7.73
C ILE A 203 4.65 -6.49 -6.68
N LEU A 204 4.90 -7.77 -6.94
CA LEU A 204 5.84 -8.59 -6.19
C LEU A 204 6.95 -9.06 -7.12
N LYS A 205 8.20 -8.95 -6.63
CA LYS A 205 9.39 -9.43 -7.33
C LYS A 205 10.24 -10.27 -6.38
N SER A 206 10.79 -11.36 -6.88
CA SER A 206 11.75 -12.17 -6.13
C SER A 206 12.91 -12.55 -7.05
N GLY A 207 14.16 -12.34 -6.59
CA GLY A 207 15.35 -12.60 -7.40
C GLY A 207 15.34 -11.89 -8.75
N GLY A 208 14.80 -10.67 -8.83
CA GLY A 208 14.67 -9.90 -10.09
C GLY A 208 13.47 -10.30 -10.97
N THR A 209 12.79 -11.42 -10.68
CA THR A 209 11.63 -11.88 -11.45
C THR A 209 10.35 -11.25 -10.91
N THR A 210 9.53 -10.68 -11.80
CA THR A 210 8.18 -10.21 -11.45
C THR A 210 7.24 -11.42 -11.34
N LEU A 211 6.74 -11.66 -10.13
CA LEU A 211 5.81 -12.76 -9.84
C LEU A 211 4.36 -12.36 -10.06
N ILE A 212 4.04 -11.11 -9.77
CA ILE A 212 2.75 -10.52 -10.04
C ILE A 212 2.89 -9.01 -10.27
N ASP A 213 2.14 -8.47 -11.20
CA ASP A 213 1.89 -7.05 -11.42
C ASP A 213 0.42 -6.89 -11.77
N ARG A 214 -0.35 -6.33 -10.86
CA ARG A 214 -1.80 -6.15 -11.02
C ARG A 214 -2.19 -4.75 -10.56
N SER A 215 -3.14 -4.18 -11.30
CA SER A 215 -3.74 -2.88 -10.98
C SER A 215 -5.24 -2.94 -11.12
N ARG A 216 -5.92 -2.07 -10.37
CA ARG A 216 -7.36 -1.83 -10.48
C ARG A 216 -7.64 -0.35 -10.27
N SER A 217 -8.37 0.25 -11.16
CA SER A 217 -8.95 1.59 -11.06
C SER A 217 -10.46 1.50 -10.89
N GLY A 218 -11.09 2.62 -10.57
CA GLY A 218 -12.53 2.66 -10.36
C GLY A 218 -12.95 1.93 -9.07
N VAL A 219 -12.13 2.00 -8.02
CA VAL A 219 -12.38 1.34 -6.75
C VAL A 219 -12.36 2.34 -5.59
N ASP A 220 -13.10 2.01 -4.53
CA ASP A 220 -13.10 2.78 -3.29
C ASP A 220 -11.85 2.45 -2.47
N THR A 221 -11.03 3.48 -2.25
CA THR A 221 -9.79 3.39 -1.46
C THR A 221 -9.76 4.38 -0.30
N PHE A 222 -10.93 4.93 0.05
CA PHE A 222 -11.09 5.86 1.16
C PHE A 222 -12.41 5.57 1.90
N LEU A 223 -12.33 5.37 3.21
CA LEU A 223 -13.52 5.14 4.03
C LEU A 223 -13.84 6.33 4.93
N ALA A 224 -12.82 6.92 5.58
CA ALA A 224 -12.96 8.12 6.41
C ALA A 224 -11.57 8.66 6.79
N ASP A 225 -11.50 9.92 7.22
CA ASP A 225 -10.35 10.67 7.76
C ASP A 225 -9.11 10.60 6.86
N ARG A 226 -8.34 9.55 6.92
CA ARG A 226 -7.11 9.32 6.14
C ARG A 226 -6.79 7.85 5.99
N VAL A 227 -5.95 7.52 5.04
CA VAL A 227 -5.38 6.17 4.87
C VAL A 227 -4.04 6.08 5.59
N ARG A 228 -3.80 4.97 6.27
CA ARG A 228 -2.55 4.63 6.94
C ARG A 228 -2.12 3.22 6.57
N PRO A 229 -0.87 2.99 6.18
CA PRO A 229 -0.34 1.65 6.04
C PRO A 229 -0.12 1.01 7.42
N LYS A 230 -0.32 -0.29 7.48
CA LYS A 230 0.02 -1.15 8.61
C LYS A 230 0.81 -2.34 8.11
N TRP A 231 1.77 -2.79 8.90
CA TRP A 231 2.56 -3.99 8.62
C TRP A 231 2.73 -4.84 9.87
N GLY A 232 2.88 -6.14 9.67
CA GLY A 232 3.09 -7.10 10.74
C GLY A 232 2.36 -8.40 10.48
N ILE A 233 1.96 -9.09 11.54
CA ILE A 233 1.19 -10.32 11.45
C ILE A 233 -0.12 -10.11 12.20
N TYR A 234 -1.25 -10.23 11.47
CA TYR A 234 -2.59 -10.21 12.02
C TYR A 234 -3.38 -11.37 11.45
N ARG A 235 -3.67 -12.39 12.29
CA ARG A 235 -4.31 -13.62 11.82
C ARG A 235 -5.47 -14.05 12.71
N SER A 236 -6.45 -14.68 12.08
CA SER A 236 -7.59 -15.29 12.76
C SER A 236 -7.20 -16.63 13.40
N LEU A 237 -7.75 -16.92 14.57
CA LEU A 237 -7.64 -18.22 15.24
C LEU A 237 -8.61 -19.27 14.69
N GLY A 238 -9.53 -18.90 13.81
CA GLY A 238 -10.48 -19.81 13.15
C GLY A 238 -9.87 -20.66 12.02
N ASP A 239 -8.54 -20.74 11.92
CA ASP A 239 -7.87 -21.60 10.94
C ASP A 239 -8.11 -23.07 11.24
N THR A 240 -8.49 -23.83 10.21
CA THR A 240 -8.73 -25.27 10.29
C THR A 240 -7.65 -26.12 9.61
N SER A 241 -6.62 -25.47 9.04
CA SER A 241 -5.55 -26.15 8.31
C SER A 241 -4.35 -26.55 9.17
N GLY A 242 -4.34 -26.21 10.47
CA GLY A 242 -3.20 -26.43 11.36
C GLY A 242 -2.01 -25.49 11.05
N SER A 243 -2.27 -24.37 10.38
CA SER A 243 -1.23 -23.41 9.97
C SER A 243 -0.83 -22.42 11.07
N LEU A 244 -1.56 -22.39 12.20
CA LEU A 244 -1.25 -21.52 13.34
C LEU A 244 -0.07 -22.10 14.15
N GLN A 245 1.13 -21.66 13.84
CA GLN A 245 2.35 -22.06 14.54
C GLN A 245 3.21 -20.83 14.85
N ASP A 246 4.26 -21.02 15.64
CA ASP A 246 5.24 -19.99 15.92
C ASP A 246 5.93 -19.59 14.62
N CYS A 247 5.98 -18.29 14.35
CA CYS A 247 6.49 -17.78 13.10
C CYS A 247 7.01 -16.35 13.27
N HIS A 248 7.57 -15.81 12.19
CA HIS A 248 7.94 -14.39 12.13
C HIS A 248 7.78 -13.85 10.72
N LEU A 249 7.83 -12.53 10.61
CA LEU A 249 7.93 -11.77 9.36
C LEU A 249 9.09 -10.79 9.52
N LEU A 250 9.91 -10.63 8.49
CA LEU A 250 10.91 -9.56 8.45
C LEU A 250 10.56 -8.58 7.33
N LEU A 251 10.75 -7.29 7.62
CA LEU A 251 10.63 -6.21 6.64
C LEU A 251 11.88 -5.37 6.66
N THR A 252 12.34 -4.94 5.48
CA THR A 252 13.48 -4.04 5.34
C THR A 252 13.27 -3.04 4.21
N GLY A 253 14.02 -1.94 4.22
CA GLY A 253 14.03 -0.96 3.14
C GLY A 253 12.69 -0.25 2.93
N LEU A 254 11.90 -0.07 3.99
CA LEU A 254 10.62 0.63 3.94
C LEU A 254 10.80 2.06 3.40
N ARG A 255 10.06 2.43 2.38
CA ARG A 255 10.04 3.77 1.80
C ARG A 255 8.62 4.17 1.42
N GLY A 256 8.29 5.43 1.66
CA GLY A 256 7.02 6.05 1.29
C GLY A 256 7.22 7.21 0.34
N TYR A 257 6.48 7.22 -0.76
CA TYR A 257 6.55 8.25 -1.80
C TYR A 257 5.17 8.83 -2.05
N GLN A 258 5.14 10.11 -2.43
CA GLN A 258 3.96 10.79 -2.93
C GLN A 258 4.17 11.18 -4.39
N LEU A 259 3.16 11.02 -5.22
CA LEU A 259 3.15 11.54 -6.59
C LEU A 259 2.77 13.02 -6.54
N VAL A 260 3.62 13.88 -7.08
CA VAL A 260 3.44 15.35 -7.14
C VAL A 260 3.74 15.87 -8.52
#